data_d78d3755b862f9d5f1375a07c37e0783
#
_entry.id   d78d3755b862f9d5f1375a07c37e0783
#
_cell.length_a   1.000
_cell.length_b   1.000
_cell.length_c   1.000
_cell.angle_alpha   90.00
_cell.angle_beta   90.00
_cell.angle_gamma   90.00
#
_symmetry.space_group_name_H-M   'P 1'
#
loop_
_entity.id
_entity.type
_entity.pdbx_description
1 polymer ?
#
loop_
_entity_poly.entity_id
_entity_poly.type
_entity_poly.pdbx_seq_one_letter_code
_entity_poly.pdbx_strand_id
1 'polypeptide(L)'
;MRPLVACLCAEWCGSCREYRATFAAFSARYGERCEFAWIDVEDESDALADPDLDNFPTLLIGAGERALFYGAVTPASAERLVAGAVDGSLAPSAGADALELLGRVRRLLEERDGGGAA
;
A
#
# COMPACT_ATOMS: atom_id res chain seq x y z
N MET A 1 -16.09 4.33 -3.25
CA MET A 1 -14.72 4.73 -2.88
C MET A 1 -13.72 3.71 -3.43
N ARG A 2 -12.69 4.20 -4.07
CA ARG A 2 -11.68 3.31 -4.65
C ARG A 2 -10.82 2.67 -3.56
N PRO A 3 -10.44 1.38 -3.70
CA PRO A 3 -9.48 0.79 -2.80
C PRO A 3 -8.13 1.50 -2.86
N LEU A 4 -7.43 1.49 -1.74
CA LEU A 4 -6.06 2.00 -1.65
C LEU A 4 -5.09 0.81 -1.63
N VAL A 5 -4.10 0.84 -2.51
CA VAL A 5 -3.01 -0.13 -2.52
C VAL A 5 -1.71 0.62 -2.21
N ALA A 6 -1.20 0.45 -1.01
CA ALA A 6 0.03 1.08 -0.58
C ALA A 6 1.16 0.05 -0.58
N CYS A 7 2.27 0.38 -1.23
CA CYS A 7 3.48 -0.45 -1.19
C CYS A 7 4.45 0.17 -0.20
N LEU A 8 4.76 -0.58 0.85
CA LEU A 8 5.67 -0.16 1.90
C LEU A 8 7.03 -0.79 1.63
N CYS A 9 8.02 0.04 1.37
CA CYS A 9 9.34 -0.40 0.97
C CYS A 9 10.43 0.46 1.59
N ALA A 10 11.67 0.02 1.43
CA ALA A 10 12.85 0.78 1.82
C ALA A 10 13.79 0.87 0.61
N GLU A 11 14.40 2.03 0.39
CA GLU A 11 15.28 2.25 -0.77
C GLU A 11 16.49 1.31 -0.79
N TRP A 12 17.01 0.95 0.37
CA TRP A 12 18.17 0.07 0.46
C TRP A 12 17.85 -1.38 0.11
N CYS A 13 16.59 -1.75 0.02
CA CYS A 13 16.17 -3.11 -0.28
C CYS A 13 16.17 -3.37 -1.78
N GLY A 14 16.98 -4.31 -2.24
CA GLY A 14 17.05 -4.66 -3.67
C GLY A 14 15.74 -5.18 -4.21
N SER A 15 15.01 -5.98 -3.44
CA SER A 15 13.69 -6.49 -3.82
C SER A 15 12.69 -5.36 -4.06
N CYS A 16 12.75 -4.30 -3.26
CA CYS A 16 11.89 -3.15 -3.42
C CYS A 16 12.18 -2.41 -4.72
N ARG A 17 13.46 -2.25 -5.06
CA ARG A 17 13.83 -1.59 -6.31
C ARG A 17 13.35 -2.35 -7.52
N GLU A 18 13.46 -3.66 -7.49
CA GLU A 18 12.94 -4.51 -8.57
C GLU A 18 11.42 -4.46 -8.64
N TYR A 19 10.76 -4.45 -7.49
CA TYR A 19 9.31 -4.42 -7.40
C TYR A 19 8.71 -3.09 -7.87
N ARG A 20 9.49 -2.02 -7.85
CA ARG A 20 9.02 -0.69 -8.26
C ARG A 20 8.44 -0.68 -9.68
N ALA A 21 9.10 -1.36 -10.60
CA ALA A 21 8.60 -1.48 -11.97
C ALA A 21 7.29 -2.25 -12.03
N THR A 22 7.17 -3.33 -11.25
CA THR A 22 5.95 -4.12 -11.15
C THR A 22 4.80 -3.29 -10.57
N PHE A 23 5.08 -2.53 -9.53
CA PHE A 23 4.07 -1.68 -8.90
C PHE A 23 3.61 -0.57 -9.86
N ALA A 24 4.54 0.03 -10.60
CA ALA A 24 4.21 1.03 -11.61
C ALA A 24 3.30 0.45 -12.70
N ALA A 25 3.55 -0.80 -13.10
CA ALA A 25 2.70 -1.48 -14.07
C ALA A 25 1.28 -1.70 -13.53
N PHE A 26 1.15 -2.06 -12.25
CA PHE A 26 -0.17 -2.18 -11.61
C PHE A 26 -0.89 -0.83 -11.58
N SER A 27 -0.16 0.23 -11.24
CA SER A 27 -0.72 1.58 -11.20
C SER A 27 -1.24 2.01 -12.58
N ALA A 28 -0.51 1.70 -13.64
CA ALA A 28 -0.95 2.00 -15.01
C ALA A 28 -2.18 1.18 -15.39
N ARG A 29 -2.25 -0.06 -14.96
CA ARG A 29 -3.33 -0.97 -15.33
C ARG A 29 -4.62 -0.73 -14.55
N TYR A 30 -4.53 -0.44 -13.27
CA TYR A 30 -5.67 -0.35 -12.37
C TYR A 30 -5.88 1.04 -11.76
N GLY A 31 -5.11 2.04 -12.17
CA GLY A 31 -5.12 3.37 -11.54
C GLY A 31 -6.45 4.10 -11.56
N GLU A 32 -7.35 3.74 -12.47
CA GLU A 32 -8.69 4.33 -12.49
C GLU A 32 -9.61 3.72 -11.43
N ARG A 33 -9.30 2.50 -11.01
CA ARG A 33 -10.15 1.73 -10.08
C ARG A 33 -9.58 1.67 -8.67
N CYS A 34 -8.27 1.86 -8.53
CA CYS A 34 -7.57 1.84 -7.26
C CYS A 34 -6.68 3.06 -7.13
N GLU A 35 -6.47 3.49 -5.90
CA GLU A 35 -5.45 4.48 -5.59
C GLU A 35 -4.17 3.73 -5.24
N PHE A 36 -3.05 4.10 -5.85
CA PHE A 36 -1.75 3.47 -5.61
C PHE A 36 -0.81 4.44 -4.93
N ALA A 37 -0.10 3.97 -3.91
CA ALA A 37 0.87 4.80 -3.20
C ALA A 37 2.15 4.01 -2.93
N TRP A 38 3.28 4.59 -3.27
CA TRP A 38 4.59 4.06 -2.92
C TRP A 38 5.09 4.82 -1.70
N ILE A 39 5.41 4.10 -0.62
CA ILE A 39 5.80 4.71 0.63
C ILE A 39 7.13 4.15 1.09
N ASP A 40 8.11 5.04 1.29
CA ASP A 40 9.38 4.65 1.88
C ASP A 40 9.22 4.68 3.40
N VAL A 41 9.34 3.52 4.03
CA VAL A 41 9.07 3.39 5.46
C VAL A 41 10.13 4.06 6.33
N GLU A 42 11.33 4.29 5.80
CA GLU A 42 12.36 5.01 6.55
C GLU A 42 12.11 6.52 6.52
N ASP A 43 11.80 7.07 5.35
CA ASP A 43 11.49 8.47 5.21
C ASP A 43 10.24 8.87 5.99
N GLU A 44 9.28 7.98 6.07
CA GLU A 44 7.98 8.23 6.69
C GLU A 44 7.80 7.52 8.02
N SER A 45 8.90 7.14 8.67
CA SER A 45 8.83 6.36 9.91
C SER A 45 8.02 7.05 11.02
N ASP A 46 8.14 8.36 11.15
CA ASP A 46 7.39 9.11 12.16
C ASP A 46 5.89 9.08 11.88
N ALA A 47 5.50 9.31 10.63
CA ALA A 47 4.09 9.31 10.23
C ALA A 47 3.45 7.94 10.39
N LEU A 48 4.24 6.88 10.15
CA LEU A 48 3.76 5.50 10.23
C LEU A 48 3.96 4.86 11.61
N ALA A 49 4.55 5.59 12.55
CA ALA A 49 4.86 5.10 13.91
C ALA A 49 5.81 3.90 13.89
N ASP A 50 6.86 3.98 13.09
CA ASP A 50 7.89 2.95 12.95
C ASP A 50 7.32 1.55 12.80
N PRO A 51 6.62 1.27 11.68
CA PRO A 51 6.02 -0.04 11.49
C PRO A 51 7.08 -1.14 11.50
N ASP A 52 6.80 -2.21 12.23
CA ASP A 52 7.71 -3.34 12.36
C ASP A 52 7.52 -4.27 11.15
N LEU A 53 8.31 -4.03 10.11
CA LEU A 53 8.23 -4.80 8.87
C LEU A 53 9.43 -5.71 8.74
N ASP A 54 9.18 -7.02 8.72
CA ASP A 54 10.23 -8.02 8.61
C ASP A 54 10.67 -8.26 7.16
N ASN A 55 9.78 -8.05 6.22
CA ASN A 55 10.02 -8.34 4.81
C ASN A 55 9.53 -7.22 3.91
N PHE A 56 10.22 -7.04 2.79
CA PHE A 56 9.86 -6.10 1.75
C PHE A 56 9.80 -6.80 0.40
N PRO A 57 8.94 -6.39 -0.52
CA PRO A 57 7.91 -5.37 -0.33
C PRO A 57 6.74 -5.87 0.49
N THR A 58 6.08 -4.96 1.21
CA THR A 58 4.87 -5.24 1.96
C THR A 58 3.73 -4.43 1.36
N LEU A 59 2.60 -5.07 1.08
CA LEU A 59 1.40 -4.37 0.63
C LEU A 59 0.43 -4.17 1.77
N LEU A 60 -0.20 -3.00 1.75
CA LEU A 60 -1.33 -2.68 2.61
C LEU A 60 -2.48 -2.28 1.68
N ILE A 61 -3.57 -3.03 1.72
CA ILE A 61 -4.73 -2.78 0.88
C ILE A 61 -5.92 -2.46 1.76
N GLY A 62 -6.56 -1.33 1.49
CA GLY A 62 -7.73 -0.89 2.23
C GLY A 62 -8.85 -0.46 1.31
N ALA A 63 -10.09 -0.63 1.76
CA ALA A 63 -11.28 -0.16 1.05
C ALA A 63 -12.21 0.48 2.07
N GLY A 64 -12.46 1.79 1.91
CA GLY A 64 -13.22 2.53 2.88
C GLY A 64 -12.53 2.50 4.24
N GLU A 65 -13.23 2.03 5.26
CA GLU A 65 -12.71 1.92 6.62
C GLU A 65 -12.18 0.52 6.96
N ARG A 66 -12.05 -0.34 5.94
CA ARG A 66 -11.66 -1.73 6.14
C ARG A 66 -10.25 -1.97 5.61
N ALA A 67 -9.45 -2.69 6.39
CA ALA A 67 -8.16 -3.18 5.92
C ALA A 67 -8.38 -4.57 5.32
N LEU A 68 -8.06 -4.72 4.03
CA LEU A 68 -8.29 -5.98 3.32
C LEU A 68 -7.10 -6.92 3.39
N PHE A 69 -5.90 -6.38 3.31
CA PHE A 69 -4.69 -7.17 3.31
C PHE A 69 -3.52 -6.37 3.87
N TYR A 70 -2.64 -7.06 4.60
CA TYR A 70 -1.39 -6.46 5.06
C TYR A 70 -0.36 -7.58 5.20
N GLY A 71 0.70 -7.53 4.40
CA GLY A 71 1.75 -8.53 4.48
C GLY A 71 2.74 -8.45 3.33
N ALA A 72 3.79 -9.27 3.43
CA ALA A 72 4.79 -9.39 2.39
C ALA A 72 4.22 -10.10 1.17
N VAL A 73 4.68 -9.70 -0.01
CA VAL A 73 4.15 -10.22 -1.27
C VAL A 73 5.26 -10.54 -2.26
N THR A 74 4.93 -11.44 -3.19
CA THR A 74 5.70 -11.63 -4.41
C THR A 74 4.96 -10.92 -5.54
N PRO A 75 5.59 -10.67 -6.71
CA PRO A 75 4.87 -10.07 -7.82
C PRO A 75 3.59 -10.82 -8.21
N ALA A 76 3.64 -12.16 -8.22
CA ALA A 76 2.48 -12.97 -8.58
C ALA A 76 1.35 -12.86 -7.56
N SER A 77 1.67 -12.91 -6.26
CA SER A 77 0.64 -12.79 -5.21
C SER A 77 0.09 -11.36 -5.16
N ALA A 78 0.92 -10.36 -5.39
CA ALA A 78 0.49 -8.97 -5.43
C ALA A 78 -0.54 -8.74 -6.54
N GLU A 79 -0.29 -9.30 -7.73
CA GLU A 79 -1.24 -9.15 -8.83
C GLU A 79 -2.61 -9.71 -8.49
N ARG A 80 -2.65 -10.89 -7.86
CA ARG A 80 -3.93 -11.49 -7.46
C ARG A 80 -4.64 -10.66 -6.41
N LEU A 81 -3.90 -10.13 -5.45
CA LEU A 81 -4.47 -9.29 -4.40
C LEU A 81 -5.04 -7.99 -4.95
N VAL A 82 -4.31 -7.34 -5.84
CA VAL A 82 -4.76 -6.09 -6.47
C VAL A 82 -6.00 -6.36 -7.32
N ALA A 83 -5.99 -7.41 -8.14
CA ALA A 83 -7.15 -7.77 -8.95
C ALA A 83 -8.38 -8.06 -8.09
N GLY A 84 -8.19 -8.77 -6.97
CA GLY A 84 -9.28 -9.04 -6.03
C GLY A 84 -9.83 -7.79 -5.35
N ALA A 85 -8.96 -6.84 -5.05
CA ALA A 85 -9.39 -5.55 -4.48
C ALA A 85 -10.22 -4.75 -5.51
N VAL A 86 -9.78 -4.75 -6.76
CA VAL A 86 -10.46 -4.04 -7.85
C VAL A 86 -11.86 -4.60 -8.11
N ASP A 87 -12.00 -5.93 -8.16
CA ASP A 87 -13.28 -6.55 -8.49
C ASP A 87 -14.17 -6.79 -7.25
N GLY A 88 -13.67 -6.49 -6.06
CA GLY A 88 -14.44 -6.64 -4.84
C GLY A 88 -14.46 -8.05 -4.27
N SER A 89 -13.71 -8.99 -4.85
CA SER A 89 -13.70 -10.37 -4.40
C SER A 89 -12.76 -10.64 -3.22
N LEU A 90 -11.86 -9.70 -2.93
CA LEU A 90 -10.89 -9.87 -1.84
C LEU A 90 -11.58 -9.72 -0.49
N ALA A 91 -11.63 -10.80 0.28
CA ALA A 91 -12.22 -10.77 1.60
C ALA A 91 -11.28 -10.10 2.61
N PRO A 92 -11.80 -9.32 3.56
CA PRO A 92 -10.96 -8.72 4.60
C PRO A 92 -10.28 -9.81 5.43
N SER A 93 -8.95 -9.75 5.49
CA SER A 93 -8.15 -10.72 6.26
C SER A 93 -7.17 -10.03 7.22
N ALA A 94 -7.07 -8.71 7.16
CA ALA A 94 -6.13 -7.96 7.99
C ALA A 94 -6.76 -7.57 9.33
N GLY A 95 -5.92 -7.50 10.37
CA GLY A 95 -6.38 -7.22 11.72
C GLY A 95 -6.34 -5.74 12.11
N ALA A 96 -6.45 -5.50 13.42
CA ALA A 96 -6.50 -4.14 13.97
C ALA A 96 -5.23 -3.34 13.71
N ASP A 97 -4.06 -3.98 13.74
CA ASP A 97 -2.79 -3.30 13.47
C ASP A 97 -2.75 -2.75 12.04
N ALA A 98 -3.26 -3.52 11.10
CA ALA A 98 -3.32 -3.10 9.70
C ALA A 98 -4.31 -1.94 9.53
N LEU A 99 -5.40 -1.96 10.24
CA LEU A 99 -6.38 -0.88 10.18
C LEU A 99 -5.80 0.43 10.74
N GLU A 100 -5.05 0.35 11.81
CA GLU A 100 -4.37 1.52 12.36
C GLU A 100 -3.35 2.08 11.38
N LEU A 101 -2.55 1.21 10.79
CA LEU A 101 -1.56 1.62 9.79
C LEU A 101 -2.24 2.23 8.57
N LEU A 102 -3.35 1.67 8.13
CA LEU A 102 -4.14 2.22 7.02
C LEU A 102 -4.56 3.67 7.30
N GLY A 103 -5.00 3.94 8.53
CA GLY A 103 -5.37 5.30 8.92
C GLY A 103 -4.19 6.26 8.85
N ARG A 104 -3.01 5.82 9.26
CA ARG A 104 -1.79 6.63 9.19
C ARG A 104 -1.37 6.89 7.75
N VAL A 105 -1.44 5.88 6.91
CA VAL A 105 -1.12 6.01 5.48
C VAL A 105 -2.08 7.00 4.80
N ARG A 106 -3.38 6.89 5.07
CA ARG A 106 -4.36 7.81 4.49
C ARG A 106 -4.11 9.25 4.91
N ARG A 107 -3.75 9.46 6.18
CA ARG A 107 -3.42 10.79 6.68
C ARG A 107 -2.17 11.34 5.99
N LEU A 108 -1.15 10.51 5.81
CA LEU A 108 0.07 10.88 5.10
C LEU A 108 -0.23 11.31 3.68
N LEU A 109 -1.07 10.56 2.97
CA LEU A 109 -1.43 10.89 1.60
C LEU A 109 -2.25 12.19 1.52
N GLU A 110 -3.13 12.43 2.48
CA GLU A 110 -3.87 13.69 2.57
C GLU A 110 -2.94 14.87 2.78
N GLU A 111 -1.92 14.72 3.61
CA GLU A 111 -0.92 15.76 3.85
C GLU A 111 -0.11 16.05 2.58
N ARG A 112 0.26 15.02 1.81
CA ARG A 112 0.95 15.19 0.55
C ARG A 112 0.10 15.97 -0.46
N ASP A 113 -1.16 15.59 -0.60
CA ASP A 113 -2.09 16.25 -1.50
C ASP A 113 -2.38 17.67 -1.04
N GLY A 114 -2.59 17.87 0.24
CA GLY A 114 -2.80 19.18 0.83
C GLY A 114 -1.60 20.09 0.66
N GLY A 115 -0.40 19.56 0.86
CA GLY A 115 0.84 20.27 0.63
C GLY A 115 1.02 20.64 -0.83
N GLY A 116 0.63 19.76 -1.74
CA GLY A 116 0.70 20.03 -3.17
C GLY A 116 -0.32 21.07 -3.61
N ALA A 117 -1.45 21.13 -2.95
CA ALA A 117 -2.51 22.10 -3.26
C ALA A 117 -2.20 23.50 -2.73
N ALA A 118 -1.39 23.55 -1.73
CA ALA A 118 -0.98 24.83 -1.16
C ALA A 118 0.08 25.51 -2.02
#